data_e2bdd11a4eda4e6c6b071286267c7c26
#
_entry.id   e2bdd11a4eda4e6c6b071286267c7c26
#
_cell.length_a   1.000
_cell.length_b   1.000
_cell.length_c   1.000
_cell.angle_alpha   90.00
_cell.angle_beta   90.00
_cell.angle_gamma   90.00
#
_symmetry.space_group_name_H-M   'P 1'
#
loop_
_entity.id
_entity.type
_entity.pdbx_description
1 polymer ?
#
loop_
_entity_poly.entity_id
_entity_poly.type
_entity_poly.pdbx_seq_one_letter_code
_entity_poly.pdbx_strand_id
1 'polypeptide(L)'
;VDKVRPPYNISVLNCEAALFALGHAEVFAAQAAEIRAERERIVPLLRAMPGVQKVWDSQANMVLLRVRDAAKTFAGMKARKVLVKNVSTMHFLLANCLRLTVGSPADNAQMLAALEASL
;
A
#
# COMPACT_ATOMS: atom_id res chain seq x y z
N VAL A 1 -25.80 -15.77 11.42
CA VAL A 1 -25.04 -15.63 10.17
C VAL A 1 -25.50 -16.67 9.15
N ASP A 2 -25.66 -17.94 9.52
CA ASP A 2 -26.02 -19.04 8.58
C ASP A 2 -27.36 -18.85 7.86
N LYS A 3 -28.31 -18.13 8.47
CA LYS A 3 -29.63 -17.86 7.87
C LYS A 3 -29.59 -16.86 6.70
N VAL A 4 -28.54 -16.09 6.56
CA VAL A 4 -28.41 -15.03 5.53
C VAL A 4 -27.23 -15.27 4.57
N ARG A 5 -26.46 -16.33 4.79
CA ARG A 5 -25.33 -16.67 3.95
C ARG A 5 -25.79 -17.49 2.75
N PRO A 6 -25.45 -17.11 1.50
CA PRO A 6 -25.75 -17.95 0.34
C PRO A 6 -25.12 -19.33 0.47
N PRO A 7 -25.78 -20.40 0.04
CA PRO A 7 -25.14 -21.71 -0.09
C PRO A 7 -24.06 -21.65 -1.18
N TYR A 8 -23.00 -22.45 -1.04
CA TYR A 8 -21.92 -22.58 -2.02
C TYR A 8 -21.11 -21.29 -2.31
N ASN A 9 -20.99 -20.40 -1.33
CA ASN A 9 -20.23 -19.15 -1.47
C ASN A 9 -18.71 -19.30 -1.34
N ILE A 10 -18.22 -20.49 -1.02
CA ILE A 10 -16.79 -20.82 -0.94
C ILE A 10 -16.52 -21.99 -1.88
N SER A 11 -15.66 -21.78 -2.87
CA SER A 11 -15.24 -22.85 -3.78
C SER A 11 -14.25 -23.81 -3.09
N VAL A 12 -14.15 -25.03 -3.61
CA VAL A 12 -13.17 -26.01 -3.13
C VAL A 12 -11.74 -25.44 -3.19
N LEU A 13 -11.39 -24.77 -4.29
CA LEU A 13 -10.06 -24.14 -4.44
C LEU A 13 -9.80 -23.08 -3.38
N ASN A 14 -10.80 -22.26 -3.02
CA ASN A 14 -10.64 -21.26 -1.95
C ASN A 14 -10.47 -21.95 -0.59
N CYS A 15 -11.16 -23.06 -0.35
CA CYS A 15 -11.04 -23.83 0.88
C CYS A 15 -9.61 -24.43 1.01
N GLU A 16 -9.14 -25.10 -0.04
CA GLU A 16 -7.79 -25.69 -0.08
C GLU A 16 -6.69 -24.63 0.06
N ALA A 17 -6.83 -23.49 -0.63
CA ALA A 17 -5.90 -22.36 -0.49
C ALA A 17 -5.87 -21.80 0.94
N ALA A 18 -7.02 -21.70 1.60
CA ALA A 18 -7.10 -21.25 2.98
C ALA A 18 -6.45 -22.25 3.95
N LEU A 19 -6.72 -23.56 3.78
CA LEU A 19 -6.09 -24.62 4.58
C LEU A 19 -4.58 -24.63 4.41
N PHE A 20 -4.09 -24.51 3.17
CA PHE A 20 -2.67 -24.39 2.89
C PHE A 20 -2.06 -23.17 3.60
N ALA A 21 -2.68 -22.00 3.48
CA ALA A 21 -2.20 -20.78 4.13
C ALA A 21 -2.17 -20.90 5.66
N LEU A 22 -3.20 -21.51 6.26
CA LEU A 22 -3.25 -21.76 7.71
C LEU A 22 -2.17 -22.73 8.17
N GLY A 23 -1.83 -23.73 7.33
CA GLY A 23 -0.71 -24.65 7.59
C GLY A 23 0.69 -24.02 7.51
N HIS A 24 0.79 -22.78 6.97
CA HIS A 24 2.04 -22.01 6.83
C HIS A 24 1.97 -20.66 7.52
N ALA A 25 1.29 -20.60 8.65
CA ALA A 25 1.02 -19.34 9.36
C ALA A 25 2.30 -18.58 9.76
N GLU A 26 3.39 -19.30 10.06
CA GLU A 26 4.69 -18.73 10.39
C GLU A 26 5.30 -17.94 9.24
N VAL A 27 5.12 -18.41 7.99
CA VAL A 27 5.60 -17.69 6.79
C VAL A 27 4.89 -16.37 6.64
N PHE A 28 3.56 -16.36 6.77
CA PHE A 28 2.76 -15.14 6.69
C PHE A 28 3.04 -14.19 7.85
N ALA A 29 3.31 -14.72 9.05
CA ALA A 29 3.71 -13.92 10.21
C ALA A 29 5.06 -13.21 9.97
N ALA A 30 6.03 -13.91 9.38
CA ALA A 30 7.33 -13.34 9.03
C ALA A 30 7.19 -12.23 7.97
N GLN A 31 6.43 -12.47 6.90
CA GLN A 31 6.14 -11.47 5.87
C GLN A 31 5.43 -10.23 6.45
N ALA A 32 4.46 -10.43 7.33
CA ALA A 32 3.78 -9.33 8.01
C ALA A 32 4.72 -8.53 8.93
N ALA A 33 5.69 -9.19 9.57
CA ALA A 33 6.71 -8.52 10.36
C ALA A 33 7.63 -7.66 9.49
N GLU A 34 8.07 -8.17 8.34
CA GLU A 34 8.87 -7.42 7.37
C GLU A 34 8.12 -6.18 6.86
N ILE A 35 6.87 -6.32 6.48
CA ILE A 35 6.04 -5.18 6.03
C ILE A 35 5.91 -4.13 7.13
N ARG A 36 5.73 -4.53 8.39
CA ARG A 36 5.67 -3.58 9.53
C ARG A 36 6.98 -2.83 9.69
N ALA A 37 8.11 -3.53 9.69
CA ALA A 37 9.44 -2.94 9.79
C ALA A 37 9.71 -1.95 8.65
N GLU A 38 9.40 -2.35 7.42
CA GLU A 38 9.54 -1.48 6.24
C GLU A 38 8.64 -0.25 6.31
N ARG A 39 7.39 -0.39 6.74
CA ARG A 39 6.51 0.76 6.96
C ARG A 39 7.09 1.75 7.97
N GLU A 40 7.60 1.26 9.09
CA GLU A 40 8.23 2.08 10.12
C GLU A 40 9.49 2.78 9.59
N ARG A 41 10.24 2.13 8.71
CA ARG A 41 11.42 2.70 8.06
C ARG A 41 11.07 3.79 7.04
N ILE A 42 10.07 3.56 6.17
CA ILE A 42 9.78 4.48 5.05
C ILE A 42 8.97 5.71 5.48
N VAL A 43 8.12 5.63 6.51
CA VAL A 43 7.26 6.75 6.91
C VAL A 43 8.06 8.00 7.29
N PRO A 44 9.14 7.94 8.08
CA PRO A 44 9.99 9.10 8.34
C PRO A 44 10.63 9.67 7.07
N LEU A 45 11.07 8.81 6.15
CA LEU A 45 11.67 9.24 4.87
C LEU A 45 10.64 10.00 4.02
N LEU A 46 9.41 9.49 3.92
CA LEU A 46 8.32 10.15 3.22
C LEU A 46 7.99 11.52 3.83
N ARG A 47 8.01 11.63 5.17
CA ARG A 47 7.76 12.90 5.88
C ARG A 47 8.85 13.95 5.63
N ALA A 48 10.08 13.50 5.40
CA ALA A 48 11.22 14.37 5.14
C ALA A 48 11.32 14.80 3.67
N MET A 49 10.59 14.17 2.74
CA MET A 49 10.69 14.49 1.31
C MET A 49 10.12 15.88 0.99
N PRO A 50 10.90 16.76 0.32
CA PRO A 50 10.40 18.01 -0.20
C PRO A 50 9.25 17.77 -1.20
N GLY A 51 8.11 18.41 -0.99
CA GLY A 51 6.91 18.24 -1.85
C GLY A 51 5.86 17.32 -1.24
N VAL A 52 6.20 16.50 -0.26
CA VAL A 52 5.22 15.79 0.58
C VAL A 52 4.70 16.75 1.64
N GLN A 53 3.39 16.96 1.68
CA GLN A 53 2.74 17.90 2.59
C GLN A 53 2.29 17.23 3.89
N LYS A 54 1.87 15.97 3.81
CA LYS A 54 1.39 15.19 4.95
C LYS A 54 1.52 13.71 4.69
N VAL A 55 1.86 12.95 5.71
CA VAL A 55 1.82 11.48 5.75
C VAL A 55 0.99 11.08 6.95
N TRP A 56 -0.04 10.26 6.74
CA TRP A 56 -0.88 9.72 7.82
C TRP A 56 -0.27 8.45 8.38
N ASP A 57 -0.47 8.25 9.67
CA ASP A 57 -0.12 7.00 10.33
C ASP A 57 -0.96 5.85 9.77
N SER A 58 -0.34 4.71 9.64
CA SER A 58 -0.99 3.51 9.10
C SER A 58 -0.60 2.27 9.89
N GLN A 59 -1.52 1.34 9.99
CA GLN A 59 -1.29 0.00 10.52
C GLN A 59 -1.45 -1.09 9.44
N ALA A 60 -1.74 -0.68 8.20
CA ALA A 60 -1.86 -1.55 7.04
C ALA A 60 -0.53 -1.64 6.26
N ASN A 61 -0.53 -2.43 5.21
CA ASN A 61 0.53 -2.48 4.21
C ASN A 61 0.42 -1.33 3.19
N MET A 62 -0.17 -0.22 3.57
CA MET A 62 -0.36 0.96 2.74
C MET A 62 -0.12 2.22 3.55
N VAL A 63 0.39 3.26 2.89
CA VAL A 63 0.59 4.59 3.47
C VAL A 63 -0.17 5.61 2.62
N LEU A 64 -0.94 6.47 3.26
CA LEU A 64 -1.59 7.61 2.62
C LEU A 64 -0.71 8.84 2.81
N LEU A 65 -0.48 9.56 1.72
CA LEU A 65 0.23 10.85 1.78
C LEU A 65 -0.43 11.89 0.87
N ARG A 66 -0.21 13.16 1.21
CA ARG A 66 -0.61 14.30 0.38
C ARG A 66 0.63 14.95 -0.21
N VAL A 67 0.56 15.25 -1.49
CA VAL A 67 1.59 15.97 -2.26
C VAL A 67 1.03 17.28 -2.80
N ARG A 68 1.87 18.11 -3.43
CA ARG A 68 1.41 19.38 -4.04
C ARG A 68 0.48 19.15 -5.23
N ASP A 69 0.84 18.20 -6.09
CA ASP A 69 0.11 17.84 -7.31
C ASP A 69 0.13 16.32 -7.48
N ALA A 70 -0.95 15.66 -7.06
CA ALA A 70 -1.06 14.22 -7.14
C ALA A 70 -1.18 13.70 -8.58
N ALA A 71 -1.72 14.50 -9.50
CA ALA A 71 -1.87 14.09 -10.89
C ALA A 71 -0.50 14.04 -11.58
N LYS A 72 0.30 15.09 -11.43
CA LYS A 72 1.68 15.16 -11.93
C LYS A 72 2.54 14.07 -11.30
N THR A 73 2.52 13.95 -9.98
CA THR A 73 3.32 12.95 -9.24
C THR A 73 2.96 11.53 -9.66
N PHE A 74 1.66 11.22 -9.77
CA PHE A 74 1.18 9.92 -10.26
C PHE A 74 1.69 9.61 -11.67
N ALA A 75 1.59 10.57 -12.61
CA ALA A 75 2.06 10.41 -13.97
C ALA A 75 3.58 10.17 -14.02
N GLY A 76 4.35 10.91 -13.23
CA GLY A 76 5.80 10.76 -13.12
C GLY A 76 6.23 9.41 -12.56
N MET A 77 5.56 8.91 -11.51
CA MET A 77 5.80 7.57 -10.95
C MET A 77 5.45 6.48 -11.96
N LYS A 78 4.29 6.61 -12.64
CA LYS A 78 3.87 5.66 -13.68
C LYS A 78 4.88 5.59 -14.83
N ALA A 79 5.41 6.72 -15.28
CA ALA A 79 6.46 6.76 -16.31
C ALA A 79 7.73 6.02 -15.88
N ARG A 80 8.02 5.96 -14.57
CA ARG A 80 9.11 5.20 -13.95
C ARG A 80 8.74 3.76 -13.60
N LYS A 81 7.60 3.27 -14.13
CA LYS A 81 7.08 1.90 -13.91
C LYS A 81 6.72 1.58 -12.45
N VAL A 82 6.46 2.59 -11.65
CA VAL A 82 5.93 2.46 -10.28
C VAL A 82 4.47 2.87 -10.27
N LEU A 83 3.59 1.92 -10.00
CA LEU A 83 2.16 2.15 -9.96
C LEU A 83 1.69 2.32 -8.50
N VAL A 84 1.08 3.47 -8.24
CA VAL A 84 0.45 3.81 -6.97
C VAL A 84 -1.03 4.11 -7.16
N LYS A 85 -1.79 4.28 -6.10
CA LYS A 85 -3.21 4.66 -6.21
C LYS A 85 -3.36 6.17 -6.06
N ASN A 86 -3.81 6.86 -7.10
CA ASN A 86 -4.32 8.23 -6.94
C ASN A 86 -5.74 8.16 -6.38
N VAL A 87 -5.93 8.71 -5.19
CA VAL A 87 -7.22 8.71 -4.47
C VAL A 87 -7.87 10.10 -4.43
N SER A 88 -7.30 11.08 -5.12
CA SER A 88 -7.69 12.50 -5.04
C SER A 88 -9.15 12.76 -5.41
N THR A 89 -9.73 11.94 -6.27
CA THR A 89 -11.12 12.11 -6.74
C THR A 89 -12.14 11.29 -5.96
N MET A 90 -11.68 10.47 -4.99
CA MET A 90 -12.58 9.58 -4.25
C MET A 90 -13.40 10.31 -3.17
N HIS A 91 -12.86 11.38 -2.62
CA HIS A 91 -13.51 12.22 -1.62
C HIS A 91 -12.80 13.57 -1.51
N PHE A 92 -13.52 14.66 -1.19
CA PHE A 92 -12.94 16.01 -1.11
C PHE A 92 -11.78 16.13 -0.09
N LEU A 93 -11.83 15.39 1.01
CA LEU A 93 -10.76 15.33 2.01
C LEU A 93 -9.48 14.66 1.50
N LEU A 94 -9.56 13.91 0.37
CA LEU A 94 -8.44 13.23 -0.24
C LEU A 94 -7.79 14.02 -1.39
N ALA A 95 -8.14 15.30 -1.54
CA ALA A 95 -7.54 16.15 -2.56
C ALA A 95 -6.00 16.08 -2.48
N ASN A 96 -5.37 15.85 -3.64
CA ASN A 96 -3.92 15.67 -3.78
C ASN A 96 -3.31 14.52 -2.95
N CYS A 97 -4.09 13.47 -2.67
CA CYS A 97 -3.60 12.31 -1.95
C CYS A 97 -3.27 11.13 -2.87
N LEU A 98 -2.16 10.48 -2.55
CA LEU A 98 -1.72 9.21 -3.12
C LEU A 98 -1.68 8.15 -2.03
N ARG A 99 -2.00 6.90 -2.38
CA ARG A 99 -1.87 5.74 -1.52
C ARG A 99 -0.74 4.87 -2.06
N LEU A 100 0.31 4.73 -1.28
CA LEU A 100 1.47 3.89 -1.58
C LEU A 100 1.28 2.51 -0.95
N THR A 101 1.74 1.46 -1.62
CA THR A 101 1.82 0.11 -1.04
C THR A 101 3.20 -0.08 -0.43
N VAL A 102 3.25 -0.66 0.76
CA VAL A 102 4.48 -1.10 1.40
C VAL A 102 4.75 -2.52 0.94
N GLY A 103 5.82 -2.73 0.21
CA GLY A 103 6.28 -4.01 -0.32
C GLY A 103 7.59 -4.46 0.33
N SER A 104 8.38 -5.22 -0.43
CA SER A 104 9.74 -5.61 -0.04
C SER A 104 10.67 -4.40 0.08
N PRO A 105 11.84 -4.53 0.76
CA PRO A 105 12.82 -3.45 0.83
C PRO A 105 13.24 -2.91 -0.55
N ALA A 106 13.38 -3.79 -1.55
CA ALA A 106 13.74 -3.40 -2.91
C ALA A 106 12.62 -2.60 -3.61
N ASP A 107 11.37 -3.07 -3.50
CA ASP A 107 10.20 -2.37 -4.05
C ASP A 107 10.04 -1.00 -3.41
N ASN A 108 10.22 -0.91 -2.09
CA ASN A 108 10.12 0.35 -1.36
C ASN A 108 11.24 1.33 -1.75
N ALA A 109 12.47 0.85 -1.98
CA ALA A 109 13.57 1.70 -2.47
C ALA A 109 13.24 2.28 -3.85
N GLN A 110 12.76 1.46 -4.77
CA GLN A 110 12.33 1.90 -6.10
C GLN A 110 11.16 2.89 -6.02
N MET A 111 10.19 2.64 -5.17
CA MET A 111 9.03 3.50 -4.95
C MET A 111 9.45 4.87 -4.39
N LEU A 112 10.33 4.92 -3.40
CA LEU A 112 10.85 6.16 -2.82
C LEU A 112 11.60 7.00 -3.86
N ALA A 113 12.51 6.38 -4.63
CA ALA A 113 13.26 7.05 -5.69
C ALA A 113 12.33 7.59 -6.80
N ALA A 114 11.33 6.82 -7.20
CA ALA A 114 10.35 7.25 -8.20
C ALA A 114 9.47 8.39 -7.69
N LEU A 115 9.07 8.37 -6.42
CA LEU A 115 8.30 9.44 -5.79
C LEU A 115 9.11 10.74 -5.74
N GLU A 116 10.33 10.70 -5.20
CA GLU A 116 11.22 11.87 -5.09
C GLU A 116 11.45 12.53 -6.45
N ALA A 117 11.72 11.74 -7.49
CA ALA A 117 11.92 12.23 -8.85
C ALA A 117 10.64 12.73 -9.55
N SER A 118 9.46 12.60 -8.91
CA SER A 118 8.16 12.96 -9.49
C SER A 118 7.46 14.11 -8.75
N LEU A 119 7.97 14.51 -7.58
CA LEU A 119 7.49 15.63 -6.78
C LEU A 119 7.91 16.97 -7.41
#